data_8e6030f0788fd186699941225349af26
#
_entry.id   8e6030f0788fd186699941225349af26
#
_cell.length_a   1.000
_cell.length_b   1.000
_cell.length_c   1.000
_cell.angle_alpha   90.00
_cell.angle_beta   90.00
_cell.angle_gamma   90.00
#
_symmetry.space_group_name_H-M   'P 1'
#
loop_
_entity.id
_entity.type
_entity.pdbx_description
1 polymer ?
#
loop_
_entity_poly.entity_id
_entity_poly.type
_entity_poly.pdbx_seq_one_letter_code
_entity_poly.pdbx_strand_id
1 'polypeptide(L)'
;KGRRRRAAMLIATMLALSALRVGPQARVPLVSALAARRCHGPHSSATVAEPAHAPAEGQPALKKRVLSGVQPTGVLHLGNYLGAINQWVMNQEKYDNYFCIVDSHAITQPHDPKELTLSTYRTAALFLAAGIDPKQSRIFIQSHVSAHSELTWMLNCATPMGWLERMIQYKEKSAKSTNAEGVSVGLLDYPVLMAADILLYQAQLVPVGEDQRQHLELTRDIARRFNDKYCQKKKRKVFIEPDALILKSNARVMSLQDGTSKMSKSDENDASRINLLDTPDEIRRKIKRCKTDSVKGVGYDPERPEANNLLGIYEAMTGKTKEEVAAEAAEWVGWGTFKPLLADAIIDHLEPLQKRYREYVEDPEYLAGILREGAEAADEVASRTLNEAKRAMGFALPGDTPKF
;
A
#
# COMPACT_ATOMS: atom_id res chain seq x y z
N LYS A 1 -55.17 -6.36 8.56
CA LYS A 1 -55.07 -4.88 8.51
C LYS A 1 -54.93 -4.37 9.94
N GLY A 2 -53.75 -4.28 10.54
CA GLY A 2 -53.62 -3.81 11.94
C GLY A 2 -52.25 -3.84 12.54
N ARG A 3 -51.16 -4.12 11.79
CA ARG A 3 -49.78 -4.19 12.34
C ARG A 3 -48.69 -3.40 11.56
N ARG A 4 -49.08 -2.46 10.70
CA ARG A 4 -48.11 -1.63 9.92
C ARG A 4 -48.10 -0.14 10.24
N ARG A 5 -48.62 0.29 11.42
CA ARG A 5 -48.67 1.72 11.80
C ARG A 5 -47.90 2.09 13.08
N ARG A 6 -46.99 1.27 13.61
CA ARG A 6 -46.22 1.63 14.82
C ARG A 6 -44.67 1.74 14.61
N ALA A 7 -44.17 1.64 13.39
CA ALA A 7 -42.73 1.80 13.11
C ALA A 7 -42.32 3.16 12.50
N ALA A 8 -43.28 4.05 12.27
CA ALA A 8 -43.01 5.35 11.61
C ALA A 8 -42.97 6.55 12.57
N MET A 9 -42.97 6.34 13.90
CA MET A 9 -43.13 7.44 14.87
C MET A 9 -41.94 7.60 15.85
N LEU A 10 -40.80 7.00 15.59
CA LEU A 10 -39.57 7.11 16.47
C LEU A 10 -38.39 7.74 15.76
N ILE A 11 -38.45 8.22 14.54
CA ILE A 11 -37.35 8.89 13.82
C ILE A 11 -37.56 10.41 13.70
N ALA A 12 -38.72 10.96 14.11
CA ALA A 12 -39.05 12.38 13.93
C ALA A 12 -38.69 13.29 15.13
N THR A 13 -38.04 12.82 16.18
CA THR A 13 -37.83 13.61 17.42
C THR A 13 -36.39 14.03 17.72
N MET A 14 -35.44 13.85 16.79
CA MET A 14 -34.05 14.28 16.97
C MET A 14 -33.55 15.37 16.01
N LEU A 15 -34.44 16.06 15.29
CA LEU A 15 -34.02 17.10 14.32
C LEU A 15 -34.64 18.50 14.61
N ALA A 16 -35.04 18.79 15.82
CA ALA A 16 -35.57 20.10 16.16
C ALA A 16 -34.97 20.68 17.44
N LEU A 17 -33.70 21.10 17.40
CA LEU A 17 -33.09 22.01 18.41
C LEU A 17 -31.77 22.56 17.91
N SER A 18 -31.76 23.42 16.91
CA SER A 18 -30.71 24.44 16.70
C SER A 18 -31.03 25.42 15.59
N ALA A 19 -32.10 26.18 15.82
CA ALA A 19 -32.35 27.40 15.05
C ALA A 19 -32.75 28.50 16.03
N LEU A 20 -31.77 29.27 16.51
CA LEU A 20 -32.06 30.61 17.06
C LEU A 20 -30.80 31.47 17.12
N ARG A 21 -30.91 32.56 16.33
CA ARG A 21 -30.31 33.90 16.47
C ARG A 21 -29.00 34.17 15.73
N VAL A 22 -29.20 34.66 14.53
CA VAL A 22 -28.31 35.64 13.90
C VAL A 22 -28.96 37.01 14.11
N GLY A 23 -28.28 37.91 14.77
CA GLY A 23 -28.60 39.36 14.85
C GLY A 23 -27.57 40.12 13.99
N PRO A 24 -27.94 41.30 13.44
CA PRO A 24 -27.22 41.89 12.32
C PRO A 24 -26.23 43.01 12.68
N GLN A 25 -25.30 43.23 11.75
CA GLN A 25 -24.58 44.47 11.43
C GLN A 25 -23.28 44.80 12.19
N ALA A 26 -22.21 44.93 11.39
CA ALA A 26 -21.52 46.22 11.21
C ALA A 26 -20.59 46.16 9.98
N ARG A 27 -20.89 47.03 9.03
CA ARG A 27 -19.97 47.40 7.92
C ARG A 27 -18.93 48.37 8.45
N VAL A 28 -17.65 48.19 8.09
CA VAL A 28 -16.64 49.25 8.14
C VAL A 28 -15.70 49.08 6.90
N PRO A 29 -15.15 50.17 6.31
CA PRO A 29 -14.88 50.24 4.89
C PRO A 29 -13.42 49.94 4.48
N LEU A 30 -13.25 49.76 3.17
CA LEU A 30 -11.96 49.76 2.47
C LEU A 30 -11.23 51.09 2.68
N VAL A 31 -9.92 50.99 3.01
CA VAL A 31 -8.94 52.03 2.69
C VAL A 31 -7.72 51.36 2.09
N SER A 32 -7.43 51.76 0.89
CA SER A 32 -6.23 51.47 0.13
C SER A 32 -5.04 52.26 0.64
N ALA A 33 -3.85 51.68 0.73
CA ALA A 33 -2.60 52.44 0.52
C ALA A 33 -1.45 51.52 0.12
N LEU A 34 -0.93 51.75 -1.06
CA LEU A 34 0.40 51.31 -1.54
C LEU A 34 1.49 51.89 -0.65
N ALA A 35 2.50 51.11 -0.30
CA ALA A 35 3.87 51.63 -0.17
C ALA A 35 4.89 50.48 -0.34
N ALA A 36 5.60 50.51 -1.43
CA ALA A 36 6.81 49.72 -1.67
C ALA A 36 7.96 50.27 -0.80
N ARG A 37 8.66 49.39 -0.08
CA ARG A 37 10.03 49.61 0.34
C ARG A 37 10.87 48.35 0.18
N ARG A 38 11.84 48.44 -0.72
CA ARG A 38 13.02 47.59 -0.80
C ARG A 38 13.90 47.83 0.43
N CYS A 39 14.33 46.76 1.10
CA CYS A 39 15.56 46.78 1.89
C CYS A 39 16.34 45.50 1.66
N HIS A 40 17.62 45.72 1.31
CA HIS A 40 18.64 44.69 1.11
C HIS A 40 19.26 44.23 2.43
N GLY A 41 19.61 42.94 2.51
CA GLY A 41 20.72 42.33 3.22
C GLY A 41 20.49 41.91 4.68
N PRO A 42 21.32 41.03 5.26
CA PRO A 42 22.35 40.18 4.67
C PRO A 42 22.14 38.67 5.00
N HIS A 43 22.93 37.82 4.34
CA HIS A 43 23.07 36.39 4.57
C HIS A 43 23.28 36.05 6.05
N SER A 44 22.39 35.22 6.59
CA SER A 44 22.63 34.50 7.86
C SER A 44 22.72 33.02 7.54
N SER A 45 23.89 32.47 7.84
CA SER A 45 24.23 31.08 7.79
C SER A 45 23.20 30.25 8.58
N ALA A 46 22.53 29.32 7.91
CA ALA A 46 21.69 28.33 8.55
C ALA A 46 22.59 27.39 9.37
N THR A 47 22.55 27.54 10.66
CA THR A 47 23.04 26.55 11.63
C THR A 47 22.15 25.32 11.49
N VAL A 48 22.72 24.22 11.03
CA VAL A 48 22.13 22.90 11.03
C VAL A 48 21.93 22.52 12.51
N ALA A 49 20.66 22.41 12.92
CA ALA A 49 20.33 21.88 14.23
C ALA A 49 20.68 20.39 14.26
N GLU A 50 21.61 20.02 15.13
CA GLU A 50 21.93 18.63 15.45
C GLU A 50 20.68 17.87 15.89
N PRO A 51 20.49 16.60 15.45
CA PRO A 51 19.43 15.75 15.97
C PRO A 51 19.74 15.36 17.41
N ALA A 52 18.84 15.68 18.32
CA ALA A 52 18.92 15.33 19.73
C ALA A 52 18.91 13.79 19.93
N HIS A 53 19.86 13.34 20.75
CA HIS A 53 20.08 11.99 21.28
C HIS A 53 20.68 10.95 20.33
N ALA A 54 22.02 10.88 20.36
CA ALA A 54 22.74 9.65 20.09
C ALA A 54 22.31 8.56 21.09
N PRO A 55 22.03 7.31 20.64
CA PRO A 55 21.76 6.21 21.57
C PRO A 55 23.00 5.94 22.42
N ALA A 56 22.80 5.60 23.69
CA ALA A 56 23.86 5.14 24.57
C ALA A 56 24.58 3.92 23.94
N GLU A 57 25.89 3.90 23.96
CA GLU A 57 26.74 2.82 23.45
C GLU A 57 26.30 1.48 24.06
N GLY A 58 25.85 0.54 23.21
CA GLY A 58 25.55 -0.84 23.60
C GLY A 58 24.10 -1.33 23.39
N GLN A 59 23.13 -0.48 23.02
CA GLN A 59 21.81 -0.97 22.62
C GLN A 59 21.72 -1.07 21.09
N PRO A 60 21.26 -2.22 20.52
CA PRO A 60 21.03 -2.30 19.09
C PRO A 60 20.03 -1.21 18.69
N ALA A 61 20.39 -0.41 17.68
CA ALA A 61 19.52 0.64 17.16
C ALA A 61 18.17 0.02 16.80
N LEU A 62 17.07 0.60 17.31
CA LEU A 62 15.72 0.13 17.01
C LEU A 62 15.52 0.13 15.49
N LYS A 63 15.13 -1.01 14.94
CA LYS A 63 14.82 -1.15 13.50
C LYS A 63 13.72 -0.16 13.13
N LYS A 64 13.88 0.51 11.97
CA LYS A 64 12.82 1.36 11.42
C LYS A 64 11.60 0.51 11.06
N ARG A 65 10.43 1.00 11.40
CA ARG A 65 9.18 0.32 11.10
C ARG A 65 8.73 0.60 9.67
N VAL A 66 8.37 -0.47 8.96
CA VAL A 66 7.90 -0.44 7.59
C VAL A 66 6.48 -1.03 7.54
N LEU A 67 5.54 -0.31 6.92
CA LEU A 67 4.22 -0.85 6.61
C LEU A 67 4.08 -1.07 5.11
N SER A 68 3.66 -2.25 4.71
CA SER A 68 3.34 -2.61 3.33
C SER A 68 1.91 -3.14 3.27
N GLY A 69 1.03 -2.46 2.53
CA GLY A 69 -0.35 -2.89 2.29
C GLY A 69 -0.50 -3.54 0.91
N VAL A 70 -1.15 -4.69 0.84
CA VAL A 70 -1.47 -5.35 -0.43
C VAL A 70 -2.94 -5.72 -0.47
N GLN A 71 -3.63 -5.24 -1.50
CA GLN A 71 -5.03 -5.60 -1.73
C GLN A 71 -5.12 -7.07 -2.19
N PRO A 72 -6.04 -7.86 -1.59
CA PRO A 72 -6.27 -9.25 -1.96
C PRO A 72 -7.13 -9.36 -3.23
N THR A 73 -6.78 -8.59 -4.28
CA THR A 73 -7.52 -8.54 -5.54
C THR A 73 -6.63 -8.96 -6.69
N GLY A 74 -7.17 -9.82 -7.56
CA GLY A 74 -6.46 -10.35 -8.72
C GLY A 74 -5.33 -11.32 -8.35
N VAL A 75 -4.75 -11.94 -9.35
CA VAL A 75 -3.68 -12.92 -9.19
C VAL A 75 -2.33 -12.21 -9.12
N LEU A 76 -1.48 -12.57 -8.14
CA LEU A 76 -0.11 -12.10 -8.08
C LEU A 76 0.70 -12.68 -9.23
N HIS A 77 1.42 -11.82 -9.93
CA HIS A 77 2.24 -12.18 -11.07
C HIS A 77 3.73 -11.90 -10.82
N LEU A 78 4.57 -12.39 -11.72
CA LEU A 78 6.03 -12.30 -11.64
C LEU A 78 6.52 -10.85 -11.41
N GLY A 79 5.86 -9.85 -12.02
CA GLY A 79 6.18 -8.45 -11.81
C GLY A 79 5.92 -7.96 -10.38
N ASN A 80 4.88 -8.48 -9.67
CA ASN A 80 4.66 -8.18 -8.26
C ASN A 80 5.75 -8.84 -7.39
N TYR A 81 6.06 -10.10 -7.70
CA TYR A 81 7.06 -10.86 -6.97
C TYR A 81 8.44 -10.20 -7.05
N LEU A 82 8.96 -9.98 -8.24
CA LEU A 82 10.29 -9.39 -8.44
C LEU A 82 10.35 -7.90 -8.07
N GLY A 83 9.26 -7.17 -8.29
CA GLY A 83 9.20 -5.73 -8.04
C GLY A 83 9.06 -5.36 -6.57
N ALA A 84 8.42 -6.21 -5.76
CA ALA A 84 8.11 -5.88 -4.37
C ALA A 84 8.39 -7.04 -3.40
N ILE A 85 7.74 -8.20 -3.57
CA ILE A 85 7.72 -9.27 -2.56
C ILE A 85 9.14 -9.80 -2.30
N ASN A 86 9.91 -10.06 -3.35
CA ASN A 86 11.29 -10.52 -3.21
C ASN A 86 12.17 -9.51 -2.45
N GLN A 87 11.95 -8.20 -2.68
CA GLN A 87 12.66 -7.15 -1.94
C GLN A 87 12.26 -7.12 -0.46
N TRP A 88 11.00 -7.42 -0.13
CA TRP A 88 10.55 -7.53 1.25
C TRP A 88 11.23 -8.70 1.97
N VAL A 89 11.29 -9.87 1.31
CA VAL A 89 11.97 -11.05 1.84
C VAL A 89 13.45 -10.78 2.09
N MET A 90 14.15 -10.16 1.14
CA MET A 90 15.59 -9.85 1.28
C MET A 90 15.88 -8.82 2.37
N ASN A 91 14.95 -7.95 2.71
CA ASN A 91 15.13 -6.87 3.66
C ASN A 91 14.42 -7.09 5.00
N GLN A 92 13.79 -8.25 5.22
CA GLN A 92 12.98 -8.46 6.43
C GLN A 92 13.80 -8.42 7.72
N GLU A 93 15.07 -8.77 7.69
CA GLU A 93 15.95 -8.63 8.86
C GLU A 93 16.34 -7.19 9.18
N LYS A 94 16.28 -6.30 8.19
CA LYS A 94 16.71 -4.91 8.30
C LYS A 94 15.69 -4.02 8.99
N TYR A 95 14.40 -4.34 8.86
CA TYR A 95 13.28 -3.52 9.31
C TYR A 95 12.38 -4.25 10.30
N ASP A 96 11.58 -3.47 11.04
CA ASP A 96 10.42 -3.95 11.80
C ASP A 96 9.21 -3.92 10.86
N ASN A 97 8.90 -5.07 10.22
CA ASN A 97 7.96 -5.12 9.09
C ASN A 97 6.55 -5.49 9.51
N TYR A 98 5.60 -4.78 8.92
CA TYR A 98 4.15 -5.02 8.99
C TYR A 98 3.61 -5.22 7.58
N PHE A 99 3.19 -6.44 7.26
CA PHE A 99 2.56 -6.79 5.99
C PHE A 99 1.06 -6.95 6.21
N CYS A 100 0.32 -5.96 5.73
CA CYS A 100 -1.13 -5.87 5.90
C CYS A 100 -1.84 -6.29 4.61
N ILE A 101 -2.71 -7.29 4.69
CA ILE A 101 -3.61 -7.65 3.60
C ILE A 101 -4.84 -6.77 3.75
N VAL A 102 -4.96 -5.76 2.86
CA VAL A 102 -5.90 -4.66 3.00
C VAL A 102 -7.25 -4.99 2.35
N ASP A 103 -7.99 -5.87 3.00
CA ASP A 103 -9.32 -6.31 2.57
C ASP A 103 -10.37 -5.19 2.67
N SER A 104 -10.27 -4.28 3.63
CA SER A 104 -11.16 -3.11 3.73
C SER A 104 -10.97 -2.13 2.56
N HIS A 105 -9.76 -2.03 2.01
CA HIS A 105 -9.55 -1.28 0.76
C HIS A 105 -10.15 -2.00 -0.44
N ALA A 106 -10.14 -3.34 -0.44
CA ALA A 106 -10.68 -4.11 -1.56
C ALA A 106 -12.18 -3.89 -1.76
N ILE A 107 -12.96 -3.72 -0.67
CA ILE A 107 -14.42 -3.50 -0.74
C ILE A 107 -14.84 -2.12 -1.27
N THR A 108 -13.89 -1.22 -1.54
CA THR A 108 -14.17 0.05 -2.23
C THR A 108 -14.55 -0.15 -3.70
N GLN A 109 -14.35 -1.34 -4.22
CA GLN A 109 -14.73 -1.76 -5.57
C GLN A 109 -15.75 -2.90 -5.50
N PRO A 110 -16.58 -3.11 -6.54
CA PRO A 110 -17.46 -4.26 -6.62
C PRO A 110 -16.69 -5.57 -6.45
N HIS A 111 -17.17 -6.46 -5.61
CA HIS A 111 -16.51 -7.73 -5.29
C HIS A 111 -17.53 -8.83 -4.98
N ASP A 112 -17.14 -10.08 -5.16
CA ASP A 112 -17.86 -11.24 -4.64
C ASP A 112 -17.38 -11.52 -3.20
N PRO A 113 -18.28 -11.63 -2.20
CA PRO A 113 -17.87 -11.83 -0.81
C PRO A 113 -17.10 -13.13 -0.57
N LYS A 114 -17.44 -14.22 -1.28
CA LYS A 114 -16.75 -15.51 -1.13
C LYS A 114 -15.34 -15.45 -1.72
N GLU A 115 -15.22 -14.82 -2.89
CA GLU A 115 -13.92 -14.64 -3.54
C GLU A 115 -13.04 -13.68 -2.74
N LEU A 116 -13.57 -12.65 -2.13
CA LEU A 116 -12.80 -11.76 -1.23
C LEU A 116 -12.17 -12.55 -0.09
N THR A 117 -12.94 -13.40 0.58
CA THR A 117 -12.42 -14.26 1.67
C THR A 117 -11.30 -15.17 1.15
N LEU A 118 -11.55 -15.89 0.04
CA LEU A 118 -10.57 -16.81 -0.51
C LEU A 118 -9.30 -16.11 -0.98
N SER A 119 -9.42 -14.98 -1.67
CA SER A 119 -8.27 -14.21 -2.17
C SER A 119 -7.45 -13.59 -1.04
N THR A 120 -8.09 -13.24 0.08
CA THR A 120 -7.40 -12.76 1.29
C THR A 120 -6.47 -13.83 1.86
N TYR A 121 -6.97 -15.05 2.07
CA TYR A 121 -6.14 -16.16 2.55
C TYR A 121 -5.10 -16.61 1.53
N ARG A 122 -5.45 -16.66 0.24
CA ARG A 122 -4.49 -16.99 -0.84
C ARG A 122 -3.35 -15.97 -0.92
N THR A 123 -3.63 -14.69 -0.71
CA THR A 123 -2.59 -13.65 -0.69
C THR A 123 -1.64 -13.84 0.50
N ALA A 124 -2.17 -14.17 1.68
CA ALA A 124 -1.36 -14.49 2.86
C ALA A 124 -0.47 -15.71 2.61
N ALA A 125 -1.05 -16.81 2.09
CA ALA A 125 -0.31 -18.02 1.76
C ALA A 125 0.81 -17.77 0.75
N LEU A 126 0.57 -16.90 -0.26
CA LEU A 126 1.59 -16.50 -1.24
C LEU A 126 2.73 -15.71 -0.60
N PHE A 127 2.46 -14.83 0.36
CA PHE A 127 3.51 -14.08 1.07
C PHE A 127 4.41 -15.00 1.87
N LEU A 128 3.81 -15.92 2.63
CA LEU A 128 4.55 -16.93 3.40
C LEU A 128 5.33 -17.87 2.46
N ALA A 129 4.71 -18.32 1.38
CA ALA A 129 5.34 -19.17 0.38
C ALA A 129 6.51 -18.49 -0.35
N ALA A 130 6.42 -17.17 -0.55
CA ALA A 130 7.50 -16.37 -1.12
C ALA A 130 8.70 -16.21 -0.17
N GLY A 131 8.56 -16.53 1.13
CA GLY A 131 9.63 -16.51 2.11
C GLY A 131 9.53 -15.41 3.17
N ILE A 132 8.37 -14.74 3.30
CA ILE A 132 8.15 -13.86 4.44
C ILE A 132 7.99 -14.74 5.70
N ASP A 133 8.91 -14.53 6.65
CA ASP A 133 8.96 -15.26 7.91
C ASP A 133 8.06 -14.59 8.97
N PRO A 134 6.99 -15.26 9.44
CA PRO A 134 6.08 -14.69 10.43
C PRO A 134 6.73 -14.47 11.80
N LYS A 135 7.90 -15.07 12.06
CA LYS A 135 8.68 -14.83 13.29
C LYS A 135 9.45 -13.52 13.26
N GLN A 136 9.77 -13.02 12.05
CA GLN A 136 10.52 -11.77 11.85
C GLN A 136 9.64 -10.61 11.42
N SER A 137 8.48 -10.91 10.83
CA SER A 137 7.58 -9.92 10.24
C SER A 137 6.15 -10.21 10.67
N ARG A 138 5.36 -9.18 10.88
CA ARG A 138 3.93 -9.33 11.21
C ARG A 138 3.13 -9.37 9.93
N ILE A 139 2.43 -10.50 9.69
CA ILE A 139 1.50 -10.66 8.57
C ILE A 139 0.11 -10.74 9.16
N PHE A 140 -0.81 -9.89 8.71
CA PHE A 140 -2.17 -9.84 9.24
C PHE A 140 -3.17 -9.33 8.21
N ILE A 141 -4.45 -9.57 8.47
CA ILE A 141 -5.57 -9.04 7.69
C ILE A 141 -6.03 -7.74 8.33
N GLN A 142 -6.23 -6.70 7.53
CA GLN A 142 -6.60 -5.36 8.00
C GLN A 142 -7.87 -5.37 8.85
N SER A 143 -8.92 -6.06 8.41
CA SER A 143 -10.19 -6.15 9.14
C SER A 143 -10.11 -6.87 10.49
N HIS A 144 -9.05 -7.63 10.75
CA HIS A 144 -8.81 -8.27 12.05
C HIS A 144 -8.36 -7.28 13.14
N VAL A 145 -7.94 -6.07 12.75
CA VAL A 145 -7.53 -5.00 13.66
C VAL A 145 -8.49 -3.82 13.53
N SER A 146 -9.48 -3.73 14.40
CA SER A 146 -10.57 -2.73 14.33
C SER A 146 -10.08 -1.28 14.42
N ALA A 147 -8.90 -1.06 14.99
CA ALA A 147 -8.27 0.24 15.13
C ALA A 147 -8.11 1.00 13.79
N HIS A 148 -7.96 0.28 12.67
CA HIS A 148 -7.89 0.88 11.34
C HIS A 148 -9.14 1.70 11.00
N SER A 149 -10.31 1.11 11.16
CA SER A 149 -11.59 1.78 10.89
C SER A 149 -11.87 2.88 11.92
N GLU A 150 -11.53 2.66 13.18
CA GLU A 150 -11.78 3.64 14.24
C GLU A 150 -10.89 4.87 14.07
N LEU A 151 -9.60 4.70 13.78
CA LEU A 151 -8.72 5.84 13.50
C LEU A 151 -9.14 6.57 12.22
N THR A 152 -9.57 5.84 11.18
CA THR A 152 -10.09 6.44 9.95
C THR A 152 -11.21 7.43 10.24
N TRP A 153 -12.20 7.05 11.07
CA TRP A 153 -13.25 7.96 11.48
C TRP A 153 -12.72 9.24 12.15
N MET A 154 -11.77 9.08 13.07
CA MET A 154 -11.18 10.23 13.78
C MET A 154 -10.41 11.16 12.82
N LEU A 155 -9.66 10.58 11.87
CA LEU A 155 -8.91 11.34 10.87
C LEU A 155 -9.85 12.02 9.87
N ASN A 156 -10.98 11.40 9.50
CA ASN A 156 -12.02 12.02 8.68
C ASN A 156 -12.56 13.31 9.30
N CYS A 157 -12.77 13.32 10.60
CA CYS A 157 -13.19 14.53 11.33
C CYS A 157 -12.10 15.64 11.36
N ALA A 158 -10.87 15.31 11.01
CA ALA A 158 -9.75 16.25 10.95
C ALA A 158 -9.36 16.63 9.53
N THR A 159 -9.73 15.84 8.51
CA THR A 159 -9.31 16.00 7.11
C THR A 159 -10.29 16.87 6.32
N PRO A 160 -9.83 17.96 5.67
CA PRO A 160 -10.68 18.74 4.79
C PRO A 160 -11.10 17.94 3.55
N MET A 161 -12.38 17.94 3.23
CA MET A 161 -12.96 17.22 2.09
C MET A 161 -12.28 17.60 0.75
N GLY A 162 -11.96 18.89 0.56
CA GLY A 162 -11.27 19.36 -0.65
C GLY A 162 -9.86 18.79 -0.84
N TRP A 163 -9.25 18.15 0.18
CA TRP A 163 -7.99 17.42 -0.02
C TRP A 163 -8.24 16.11 -0.77
N LEU A 164 -9.32 15.41 -0.42
CA LEU A 164 -9.71 14.14 -1.02
C LEU A 164 -10.21 14.31 -2.45
N GLU A 165 -11.00 15.36 -2.71
CA GLU A 165 -11.50 15.70 -4.05
C GLU A 165 -10.38 16.04 -5.05
N ARG A 166 -9.21 16.47 -4.57
CA ARG A 166 -8.04 16.75 -5.42
C ARG A 166 -7.20 15.54 -5.75
N MET A 167 -7.43 14.40 -5.11
CA MET A 167 -6.67 13.16 -5.38
C MET A 167 -6.86 12.72 -6.84
N ILE A 168 -5.75 12.48 -7.53
CA ILE A 168 -5.74 12.08 -8.94
C ILE A 168 -6.50 10.78 -9.14
N GLN A 169 -6.21 9.77 -8.32
CA GLN A 169 -6.87 8.47 -8.43
C GLN A 169 -8.37 8.52 -8.15
N TYR A 170 -8.84 9.40 -7.26
CA TYR A 170 -10.27 9.63 -7.09
C TYR A 170 -10.92 10.16 -8.37
N LYS A 171 -10.32 11.18 -8.99
CA LYS A 171 -10.81 11.76 -10.24
C LYS A 171 -10.85 10.75 -11.39
N GLU A 172 -9.78 9.96 -11.54
CA GLU A 172 -9.68 8.93 -12.59
C GLU A 172 -10.71 7.80 -12.42
N LYS A 173 -10.86 7.31 -11.19
CA LYS A 173 -11.80 6.21 -10.90
C LYS A 173 -13.24 6.68 -10.95
N SER A 174 -13.54 7.88 -10.45
CA SER A 174 -14.89 8.45 -10.51
C SER A 174 -15.32 8.74 -11.95
N ALA A 175 -14.41 9.22 -12.80
CA ALA A 175 -14.69 9.45 -14.21
C ALA A 175 -14.93 8.16 -15.02
N LYS A 176 -14.36 7.03 -14.59
CA LYS A 176 -14.56 5.70 -15.20
C LYS A 176 -15.77 4.96 -14.64
N SER A 177 -16.37 5.44 -13.55
CA SER A 177 -17.54 4.79 -12.96
C SER A 177 -18.75 4.96 -13.86
N THR A 178 -19.23 3.85 -14.42
CA THR A 178 -20.47 3.77 -15.21
C THR A 178 -21.67 3.34 -14.37
N ASN A 179 -21.51 3.20 -13.06
CA ASN A 179 -22.56 2.75 -12.17
C ASN A 179 -23.68 3.78 -12.07
N ALA A 180 -24.91 3.35 -12.29
CA ALA A 180 -26.12 4.19 -12.15
C ALA A 180 -26.30 4.77 -10.73
N GLU A 181 -25.71 4.11 -9.72
CA GLU A 181 -25.73 4.53 -8.30
C GLU A 181 -24.66 5.58 -7.96
N GLY A 182 -23.75 5.89 -8.90
CA GLY A 182 -22.68 6.86 -8.68
C GLY A 182 -21.45 6.28 -7.96
N VAL A 183 -20.63 7.17 -7.40
CA VAL A 183 -19.37 6.86 -6.72
C VAL A 183 -19.63 6.71 -5.22
N SER A 184 -19.15 5.61 -4.63
CA SER A 184 -19.30 5.38 -3.19
C SER A 184 -18.45 6.34 -2.36
N VAL A 185 -18.89 6.65 -1.12
CA VAL A 185 -18.09 7.41 -0.15
C VAL A 185 -16.75 6.72 0.12
N GLY A 186 -16.72 5.38 0.15
CA GLY A 186 -15.49 4.62 0.35
C GLY A 186 -14.42 4.89 -0.72
N LEU A 187 -14.84 5.17 -1.97
CA LEU A 187 -13.89 5.54 -3.03
C LEU A 187 -13.31 6.96 -2.83
N LEU A 188 -14.04 7.88 -2.21
CA LEU A 188 -13.54 9.20 -1.82
C LEU A 188 -12.63 9.09 -0.60
N ASP A 189 -12.98 8.22 0.34
CA ASP A 189 -12.44 8.18 1.71
C ASP A 189 -11.25 7.22 1.91
N TYR A 190 -11.04 6.26 0.99
CA TYR A 190 -9.95 5.29 1.15
C TYR A 190 -8.54 5.91 1.36
N PRO A 191 -8.20 7.12 0.91
CA PRO A 191 -6.91 7.72 1.22
C PRO A 191 -6.74 8.03 2.71
N VAL A 192 -7.84 8.29 3.42
CA VAL A 192 -7.82 8.49 4.88
C VAL A 192 -7.67 7.16 5.60
N LEU A 193 -8.30 6.09 5.12
CA LEU A 193 -8.07 4.73 5.61
C LEU A 193 -6.59 4.32 5.42
N MET A 194 -5.99 4.62 4.26
CA MET A 194 -4.56 4.37 4.03
C MET A 194 -3.67 5.18 5.00
N ALA A 195 -4.05 6.43 5.28
CA ALA A 195 -3.35 7.23 6.28
C ALA A 195 -3.47 6.61 7.68
N ALA A 196 -4.65 6.11 8.06
CA ALA A 196 -4.85 5.40 9.33
C ALA A 196 -4.00 4.14 9.41
N ASP A 197 -3.94 3.33 8.34
CA ASP A 197 -3.11 2.12 8.26
C ASP A 197 -1.65 2.43 8.61
N ILE A 198 -1.09 3.49 8.03
CA ILE A 198 0.31 3.89 8.20
C ILE A 198 0.55 4.48 9.60
N LEU A 199 -0.32 5.37 10.04
CA LEU A 199 -0.14 6.13 11.26
C LEU A 199 -0.35 5.30 12.53
N LEU A 200 -1.23 4.29 12.51
CA LEU A 200 -1.45 3.36 13.63
C LEU A 200 -0.14 2.70 14.09
N TYR A 201 0.66 2.27 13.16
CA TYR A 201 1.91 1.57 13.46
C TYR A 201 3.09 2.50 13.63
N GLN A 202 2.91 3.82 13.57
CA GLN A 202 4.03 4.76 13.59
C GLN A 202 5.10 4.38 12.56
N ALA A 203 4.66 3.98 11.35
CA ALA A 203 5.54 3.56 10.30
C ALA A 203 6.42 4.73 9.83
N GLN A 204 7.73 4.57 9.93
CA GLN A 204 8.69 5.58 9.47
C GLN A 204 8.89 5.49 7.97
N LEU A 205 8.70 4.31 7.39
CA LEU A 205 8.94 4.04 5.98
C LEU A 205 7.75 3.29 5.37
N VAL A 206 7.37 3.69 4.16
CA VAL A 206 6.30 3.02 3.39
C VAL A 206 6.83 2.75 1.98
N PRO A 207 6.92 1.48 1.55
CA PRO A 207 7.28 1.14 0.18
C PRO A 207 6.15 1.58 -0.76
N VAL A 208 6.42 2.57 -1.59
CA VAL A 208 5.42 3.11 -2.52
C VAL A 208 5.99 3.22 -3.94
N GLY A 209 5.15 2.91 -4.93
CA GLY A 209 5.38 3.28 -6.32
C GLY A 209 5.10 4.77 -6.54
N GLU A 210 5.51 5.29 -7.71
CA GLU A 210 5.30 6.70 -8.09
C GLU A 210 3.82 7.11 -8.02
N ASP A 211 2.91 6.20 -8.39
CA ASP A 211 1.46 6.40 -8.38
C ASP A 211 0.86 6.56 -6.97
N GLN A 212 1.57 6.13 -5.93
CA GLN A 212 1.14 6.22 -4.53
C GLN A 212 1.78 7.39 -3.77
N ARG A 213 2.68 8.15 -4.38
CA ARG A 213 3.33 9.29 -3.72
C ARG A 213 2.33 10.32 -3.19
N GLN A 214 1.29 10.63 -3.97
CA GLN A 214 0.27 11.59 -3.56
C GLN A 214 -0.49 11.14 -2.30
N HIS A 215 -0.73 9.83 -2.14
CA HIS A 215 -1.36 9.29 -0.93
C HIS A 215 -0.44 9.42 0.29
N LEU A 216 0.86 9.19 0.11
CA LEU A 216 1.82 9.34 1.20
C LEU A 216 1.96 10.81 1.64
N GLU A 217 1.98 11.74 0.70
CA GLU A 217 1.97 13.18 1.02
C GLU A 217 0.68 13.58 1.77
N LEU A 218 -0.48 13.09 1.33
CA LEU A 218 -1.73 13.29 2.06
C LEU A 218 -1.65 12.73 3.49
N THR A 219 -1.05 11.55 3.68
CA THR A 219 -0.84 10.95 5.01
C THR A 219 0.00 11.87 5.90
N ARG A 220 1.06 12.46 5.37
CA ARG A 220 1.92 13.43 6.07
C ARG A 220 1.15 14.69 6.45
N ASP A 221 0.36 15.23 5.52
CA ASP A 221 -0.47 16.40 5.76
C ASP A 221 -1.54 16.15 6.84
N ILE A 222 -2.17 14.97 6.83
CA ILE A 222 -3.13 14.55 7.86
C ILE A 222 -2.42 14.44 9.22
N ALA A 223 -1.24 13.82 9.28
CA ALA A 223 -0.46 13.68 10.52
C ALA A 223 -0.07 15.05 11.09
N ARG A 224 0.45 15.97 10.27
CA ARG A 224 0.78 17.35 10.67
C ARG A 224 -0.45 18.07 11.21
N ARG A 225 -1.54 18.07 10.44
CA ARG A 225 -2.78 18.74 10.82
C ARG A 225 -3.35 18.21 12.13
N PHE A 226 -3.34 16.90 12.33
CA PHE A 226 -3.77 16.29 13.57
C PHE A 226 -2.90 16.76 14.74
N ASN A 227 -1.59 16.66 14.60
CA ASN A 227 -0.64 17.07 15.63
C ASN A 227 -0.76 18.57 15.95
N ASP A 228 -0.88 19.43 14.96
CA ASP A 228 -1.03 20.87 15.13
C ASP A 228 -2.35 21.22 15.82
N LYS A 229 -3.44 20.50 15.50
CA LYS A 229 -4.75 20.79 16.09
C LYS A 229 -4.89 20.27 17.53
N TYR A 230 -4.34 19.09 17.83
CA TYR A 230 -4.63 18.39 19.08
C TYR A 230 -3.42 18.21 20.00
N CYS A 231 -2.19 18.52 19.54
CA CYS A 231 -0.97 18.30 20.31
C CYS A 231 -0.19 19.58 20.64
N GLN A 232 -0.72 20.79 20.37
CA GLN A 232 -0.02 22.08 20.54
C GLN A 232 0.64 22.29 21.90
N LYS A 233 0.03 21.79 22.98
CA LYS A 233 0.54 21.90 24.36
C LYS A 233 1.32 20.66 24.81
N LYS A 234 1.49 19.65 23.98
CA LYS A 234 2.16 18.39 24.33
C LYS A 234 3.62 18.42 23.86
N LYS A 235 4.52 17.95 24.73
CA LYS A 235 5.95 17.77 24.36
C LYS A 235 6.16 16.74 23.25
N ARG A 236 5.21 15.81 23.04
CA ARG A 236 5.27 14.73 22.04
C ARG A 236 4.05 14.80 21.12
N LYS A 237 4.30 14.73 19.84
CA LYS A 237 3.28 14.54 18.80
C LYS A 237 2.72 13.11 18.88
N VAL A 238 1.47 12.93 18.47
CA VAL A 238 0.84 11.60 18.41
C VAL A 238 1.34 10.83 17.19
N PHE A 239 1.36 11.46 16.02
CA PHE A 239 1.76 10.79 14.78
C PHE A 239 3.13 11.26 14.30
N ILE A 240 3.93 10.33 13.80
CA ILE A 240 5.15 10.61 13.04
C ILE A 240 4.81 10.72 11.56
N GLU A 241 5.57 11.53 10.83
CA GLU A 241 5.43 11.66 9.39
C GLU A 241 6.21 10.53 8.70
N PRO A 242 5.55 9.71 7.86
CA PRO A 242 6.24 8.63 7.16
C PRO A 242 7.05 9.14 5.97
N ASP A 243 8.14 8.43 5.64
CA ASP A 243 8.92 8.65 4.43
C ASP A 243 8.69 7.54 3.41
N ALA A 244 8.84 7.86 2.12
CA ALA A 244 8.81 6.88 1.05
C ALA A 244 10.04 5.98 1.10
N LEU A 245 9.84 4.67 1.12
CA LEU A 245 10.90 3.69 0.91
C LEU A 245 10.96 3.34 -0.57
N ILE A 246 11.93 3.92 -1.28
CA ILE A 246 12.16 3.57 -2.68
C ILE A 246 13.01 2.32 -2.71
N LEU A 247 12.38 1.18 -2.93
CA LEU A 247 13.10 -0.07 -3.16
C LEU A 247 13.68 -0.03 -4.58
N LYS A 248 15.01 -0.13 -4.68
CA LYS A 248 15.66 -0.29 -5.98
C LYS A 248 15.35 -1.70 -6.48
N SER A 249 14.28 -1.84 -7.23
CA SER A 249 14.01 -3.07 -7.96
C SER A 249 14.91 -3.11 -9.20
N ASN A 250 15.79 -4.08 -9.26
CA ASN A 250 16.64 -4.30 -10.44
C ASN A 250 15.84 -4.84 -11.63
N ALA A 251 14.61 -5.32 -11.41
CA ALA A 251 13.79 -5.93 -12.45
C ALA A 251 12.44 -5.21 -12.60
N ARG A 252 12.35 -4.29 -13.56
CA ARG A 252 11.05 -3.81 -14.04
C ARG A 252 10.55 -4.80 -15.09
N VAL A 253 9.66 -5.70 -14.67
CA VAL A 253 9.07 -6.69 -15.55
C VAL A 253 7.99 -6.06 -16.42
N MET A 254 8.14 -6.18 -17.73
CA MET A 254 7.20 -5.66 -18.72
C MET A 254 6.24 -6.77 -19.19
N SER A 255 5.15 -6.38 -19.86
CA SER A 255 4.18 -7.30 -20.44
C SER A 255 4.84 -8.27 -21.43
N LEU A 256 4.41 -9.51 -21.44
CA LEU A 256 4.84 -10.49 -22.45
C LEU A 256 4.30 -10.21 -23.84
N GLN A 257 3.31 -9.32 -23.98
CA GLN A 257 2.71 -8.92 -25.25
C GLN A 257 3.18 -7.54 -25.72
N ASP A 258 3.84 -6.76 -24.83
CA ASP A 258 4.35 -5.44 -25.14
C ASP A 258 5.50 -5.09 -24.18
N GLY A 259 6.73 -5.19 -24.69
CA GLY A 259 7.95 -4.90 -23.90
C GLY A 259 8.09 -3.46 -23.42
N THR A 260 7.20 -2.55 -23.82
CA THR A 260 7.18 -1.14 -23.38
C THR A 260 6.17 -0.88 -22.25
N SER A 261 5.18 -1.76 -22.08
CA SER A 261 4.13 -1.64 -21.07
C SER A 261 4.44 -2.51 -19.85
N LYS A 262 4.25 -1.97 -18.64
CA LYS A 262 4.47 -2.73 -17.39
C LYS A 262 3.51 -3.92 -17.30
N MET A 263 4.04 -5.09 -16.88
CA MET A 263 3.20 -6.24 -16.54
C MET A 263 2.15 -5.86 -15.50
N SER A 264 0.88 -6.12 -15.79
CA SER A 264 -0.25 -5.67 -14.97
C SER A 264 -1.26 -6.78 -14.73
N LYS A 265 -1.78 -6.84 -13.50
CA LYS A 265 -2.87 -7.74 -13.13
C LYS A 265 -4.23 -7.33 -13.70
N SER A 266 -4.39 -6.07 -14.10
CA SER A 266 -5.61 -5.53 -14.70
C SER A 266 -5.68 -5.67 -16.21
N ASP A 267 -4.67 -6.26 -16.86
CA ASP A 267 -4.72 -6.59 -18.27
C ASP A 267 -5.73 -7.73 -18.49
N GLU A 268 -6.67 -7.54 -19.41
CA GLU A 268 -7.68 -8.55 -19.75
C GLU A 268 -7.07 -9.80 -20.36
N ASN A 269 -5.94 -9.64 -21.09
CA ASN A 269 -5.22 -10.74 -21.68
C ASN A 269 -4.28 -11.42 -20.69
N ASP A 270 -4.67 -12.57 -20.16
CA ASP A 270 -3.83 -13.35 -19.24
C ASP A 270 -2.48 -13.79 -19.84
N ALA A 271 -2.35 -13.86 -21.17
CA ALA A 271 -1.09 -14.15 -21.83
C ALA A 271 -0.05 -13.01 -21.74
N SER A 272 -0.44 -11.84 -21.22
CA SER A 272 0.45 -10.69 -21.01
C SER A 272 1.36 -10.84 -19.78
N ARG A 273 1.09 -11.84 -18.90
CA ARG A 273 1.79 -12.03 -17.62
C ARG A 273 2.00 -13.51 -17.29
N ILE A 274 2.99 -13.77 -16.42
CA ILE A 274 3.15 -15.04 -15.72
C ILE A 274 2.61 -14.86 -14.31
N ASN A 275 1.57 -15.61 -13.96
CA ASN A 275 1.06 -15.65 -12.60
C ASN A 275 1.93 -16.59 -11.75
N LEU A 276 2.07 -16.29 -10.44
CA LEU A 276 2.94 -17.10 -9.57
C LEU A 276 2.47 -18.54 -9.40
N LEU A 277 1.18 -18.80 -9.67
CA LEU A 277 0.56 -20.12 -9.58
C LEU A 277 0.27 -20.75 -10.95
N ASP A 278 0.76 -20.17 -12.05
CA ASP A 278 0.66 -20.81 -13.37
C ASP A 278 1.36 -22.17 -13.34
N THR A 279 0.71 -23.16 -13.93
CA THR A 279 1.30 -24.49 -14.09
C THR A 279 2.49 -24.48 -15.07
N PRO A 280 3.40 -25.45 -15.01
CA PRO A 280 4.51 -25.56 -15.97
C PRO A 280 4.07 -25.46 -17.43
N ASP A 281 2.94 -26.10 -17.78
CA ASP A 281 2.42 -26.08 -19.15
C ASP A 281 1.87 -24.70 -19.53
N GLU A 282 1.25 -23.98 -18.60
CA GLU A 282 0.81 -22.60 -18.83
C GLU A 282 1.98 -21.66 -19.02
N ILE A 283 3.03 -21.78 -18.20
CA ILE A 283 4.27 -20.99 -18.34
C ILE A 283 4.88 -21.23 -19.70
N ARG A 284 5.10 -22.52 -20.09
CA ARG A 284 5.65 -22.86 -21.41
C ARG A 284 4.80 -22.31 -22.55
N ARG A 285 3.47 -22.41 -22.44
CA ARG A 285 2.53 -21.88 -23.44
C ARG A 285 2.62 -20.36 -23.55
N LYS A 286 2.65 -19.63 -22.43
CA LYS A 286 2.73 -18.17 -22.39
C LYS A 286 4.07 -17.68 -22.94
N ILE A 287 5.19 -18.27 -22.52
CA ILE A 287 6.53 -17.92 -23.03
C ILE A 287 6.68 -18.25 -24.53
N LYS A 288 6.16 -19.39 -24.98
CA LYS A 288 6.17 -19.73 -26.42
C LYS A 288 5.47 -18.66 -27.25
N ARG A 289 4.35 -18.10 -26.77
CA ARG A 289 3.51 -17.11 -27.46
C ARG A 289 3.88 -15.65 -27.18
N CYS A 290 4.83 -15.39 -26.27
CA CYS A 290 5.21 -14.03 -25.96
C CYS A 290 5.77 -13.31 -27.21
N LYS A 291 5.51 -12.00 -27.25
CA LYS A 291 6.00 -11.15 -28.36
C LYS A 291 7.52 -11.10 -28.35
N THR A 292 8.11 -11.19 -29.52
CA THR A 292 9.54 -11.03 -29.77
C THR A 292 9.72 -10.29 -31.09
N ASP A 293 10.89 -9.68 -31.26
CA ASP A 293 11.26 -9.00 -32.50
C ASP A 293 11.72 -10.01 -33.59
N SER A 294 11.93 -9.50 -34.79
CA SER A 294 12.41 -10.27 -35.96
C SER A 294 13.94 -10.20 -36.13
N VAL A 295 14.66 -9.58 -35.24
CA VAL A 295 16.12 -9.43 -35.33
C VAL A 295 16.77 -10.78 -35.03
N LYS A 296 17.77 -11.11 -35.84
CA LYS A 296 18.51 -12.38 -35.73
C LYS A 296 19.34 -12.39 -34.42
N GLY A 297 19.28 -13.50 -33.70
CA GLY A 297 19.97 -13.69 -32.42
C GLY A 297 19.20 -13.09 -31.21
N VAL A 298 19.65 -13.42 -30.03
CA VAL A 298 19.11 -12.93 -28.77
C VAL A 298 20.19 -12.09 -28.09
N GLY A 299 19.85 -10.89 -27.59
CA GLY A 299 20.83 -10.02 -26.92
C GLY A 299 20.20 -8.73 -26.44
N TYR A 300 20.92 -8.04 -25.56
CA TYR A 300 20.53 -6.74 -25.05
C TYR A 300 20.75 -5.65 -26.10
N ASP A 301 19.73 -4.84 -26.32
CA ASP A 301 19.77 -3.70 -27.22
C ASP A 301 18.70 -2.69 -26.80
N PRO A 302 19.01 -1.40 -26.61
CA PRO A 302 18.03 -0.37 -26.25
C PRO A 302 16.80 -0.32 -27.17
N GLU A 303 16.96 -0.67 -28.45
CA GLU A 303 15.90 -0.66 -29.44
C GLU A 303 15.06 -1.97 -29.45
N ARG A 304 15.37 -2.92 -28.57
CA ARG A 304 14.70 -4.24 -28.49
C ARG A 304 14.03 -4.45 -27.12
N PRO A 305 12.94 -3.74 -26.81
CA PRO A 305 12.32 -3.78 -25.47
C PRO A 305 11.82 -5.19 -25.09
N GLU A 306 11.30 -5.99 -26.03
CA GLU A 306 10.89 -7.36 -25.77
C GLU A 306 12.09 -8.26 -25.39
N ALA A 307 13.22 -8.12 -26.09
CA ALA A 307 14.44 -8.88 -25.79
C ALA A 307 14.96 -8.51 -24.40
N ASN A 308 15.08 -7.21 -24.11
CA ASN A 308 15.54 -6.73 -22.79
C ASN A 308 14.63 -7.21 -21.66
N ASN A 309 13.31 -7.23 -21.85
CA ASN A 309 12.37 -7.74 -20.86
C ASN A 309 12.59 -9.24 -20.60
N LEU A 310 12.65 -10.06 -21.62
CA LEU A 310 12.79 -11.51 -21.47
C LEU A 310 14.15 -11.90 -20.90
N LEU A 311 15.23 -11.23 -21.31
CA LEU A 311 16.56 -11.42 -20.73
C LEU A 311 16.61 -10.97 -19.27
N GLY A 312 16.00 -9.84 -18.91
CA GLY A 312 15.90 -9.38 -17.53
C GLY A 312 15.08 -10.31 -16.62
N ILE A 313 14.05 -10.97 -17.16
CA ILE A 313 13.34 -12.04 -16.45
C ILE A 313 14.28 -13.22 -16.24
N TYR A 314 15.03 -13.64 -17.24
CA TYR A 314 15.99 -14.75 -17.15
C TYR A 314 17.10 -14.48 -16.12
N GLU A 315 17.67 -13.26 -16.11
CA GLU A 315 18.60 -12.81 -15.06
C GLU A 315 18.00 -13.01 -13.66
N ALA A 316 16.77 -12.48 -13.46
CA ALA A 316 16.12 -12.52 -12.17
C ALA A 316 15.77 -13.94 -11.70
N MET A 317 15.46 -14.86 -12.62
CA MET A 317 15.11 -16.25 -12.31
C MET A 317 16.33 -17.11 -12.05
N THR A 318 17.45 -16.86 -12.76
CA THR A 318 18.67 -17.65 -12.65
C THR A 318 19.65 -17.09 -11.63
N GLY A 319 19.48 -15.83 -11.19
CA GLY A 319 20.43 -15.12 -10.33
C GLY A 319 21.73 -14.72 -11.02
N LYS A 320 21.81 -14.91 -12.35
CA LYS A 320 22.99 -14.54 -13.16
C LYS A 320 23.10 -13.04 -13.33
N THR A 321 24.31 -12.55 -13.53
CA THR A 321 24.56 -11.16 -13.90
C THR A 321 24.21 -10.92 -15.35
N LYS A 322 24.03 -9.65 -15.70
CA LYS A 322 23.76 -9.25 -17.10
C LYS A 322 24.87 -9.68 -18.05
N GLU A 323 26.11 -9.63 -17.60
CA GLU A 323 27.30 -10.02 -18.35
C GLU A 323 27.32 -11.53 -18.63
N GLU A 324 26.97 -12.34 -17.63
CA GLU A 324 26.86 -13.79 -17.80
C GLU A 324 25.76 -14.17 -18.76
N VAL A 325 24.58 -13.54 -18.63
CA VAL A 325 23.46 -13.78 -19.56
C VAL A 325 23.79 -13.29 -20.98
N ALA A 326 24.51 -12.19 -21.13
CA ALA A 326 24.95 -11.72 -22.44
C ALA A 326 25.93 -12.68 -23.10
N ALA A 327 26.86 -13.29 -22.33
CA ALA A 327 27.77 -14.31 -22.82
C ALA A 327 27.03 -15.57 -23.31
N GLU A 328 26.05 -16.06 -22.52
CA GLU A 328 25.22 -17.20 -22.93
C GLU A 328 24.35 -16.86 -24.16
N ALA A 329 23.82 -15.65 -24.22
CA ALA A 329 22.97 -15.19 -25.32
C ALA A 329 23.71 -15.19 -26.67
N ALA A 330 25.01 -15.00 -26.68
CA ALA A 330 25.83 -15.08 -27.89
C ALA A 330 25.86 -16.48 -28.50
N GLU A 331 25.60 -17.51 -27.70
CA GLU A 331 25.57 -18.92 -28.18
C GLU A 331 24.16 -19.33 -28.65
N TRP A 332 23.12 -18.54 -28.35
CA TRP A 332 21.74 -18.87 -28.73
C TRP A 332 21.46 -18.50 -30.20
N VAL A 333 21.06 -19.47 -30.98
CA VAL A 333 20.75 -19.27 -32.40
C VAL A 333 19.59 -18.31 -32.63
N GLY A 334 18.68 -18.23 -31.64
CA GLY A 334 17.52 -17.33 -31.69
C GLY A 334 16.45 -17.69 -30.67
N TRP A 335 15.28 -17.11 -30.84
CA TRP A 335 14.15 -17.23 -29.90
C TRP A 335 13.70 -18.68 -29.67
N GLY A 336 13.85 -19.55 -30.66
CA GLY A 336 13.50 -20.97 -30.53
C GLY A 336 14.35 -21.72 -29.52
N THR A 337 15.62 -21.31 -29.33
CA THR A 337 16.53 -21.85 -28.31
C THR A 337 16.27 -21.21 -26.96
N PHE A 338 16.13 -19.88 -26.92
CA PHE A 338 16.03 -19.12 -25.66
C PHE A 338 14.69 -19.30 -24.93
N LYS A 339 13.55 -19.27 -25.64
CA LYS A 339 12.23 -19.35 -25.00
C LYS A 339 12.02 -20.60 -24.13
N PRO A 340 12.43 -21.81 -24.55
CA PRO A 340 12.40 -22.98 -23.67
C PRO A 340 13.25 -22.80 -22.40
N LEU A 341 14.49 -22.29 -22.53
CA LEU A 341 15.39 -22.04 -21.40
C LEU A 341 14.78 -21.04 -20.41
N LEU A 342 14.18 -19.97 -20.91
CA LEU A 342 13.47 -19.00 -20.08
C LEU A 342 12.28 -19.63 -19.35
N ALA A 343 11.49 -20.46 -20.05
CA ALA A 343 10.35 -21.14 -19.44
C ALA A 343 10.79 -22.08 -18.31
N ASP A 344 11.83 -22.87 -18.55
CA ASP A 344 12.36 -23.81 -17.57
C ASP A 344 12.96 -23.04 -16.37
N ALA A 345 13.70 -21.96 -16.56
CA ALA A 345 14.20 -21.11 -15.49
C ALA A 345 13.08 -20.51 -14.62
N ILE A 346 11.96 -20.09 -15.23
CA ILE A 346 10.79 -19.60 -14.49
C ILE A 346 10.15 -20.73 -13.69
N ILE A 347 9.99 -21.91 -14.27
CA ILE A 347 9.38 -23.08 -13.62
C ILE A 347 10.21 -23.49 -12.41
N ASP A 348 11.52 -23.68 -12.60
CA ASP A 348 12.45 -24.08 -11.56
C ASP A 348 12.47 -23.09 -10.38
N HIS A 349 12.38 -21.79 -10.68
CA HIS A 349 12.33 -20.75 -9.65
C HIS A 349 11.00 -20.73 -8.89
N LEU A 350 9.87 -20.94 -9.58
CA LEU A 350 8.54 -20.89 -8.96
C LEU A 350 8.12 -22.19 -8.28
N GLU A 351 8.67 -23.34 -8.66
CA GLU A 351 8.30 -24.65 -8.10
C GLU A 351 8.42 -24.70 -6.56
N PRO A 352 9.52 -24.27 -5.93
CA PRO A 352 9.63 -24.25 -4.46
C PRO A 352 8.60 -23.35 -3.80
N LEU A 353 8.28 -22.20 -4.40
CA LEU A 353 7.24 -21.29 -3.93
C LEU A 353 5.86 -21.94 -4.02
N GLN A 354 5.54 -22.54 -5.18
CA GLN A 354 4.25 -23.20 -5.40
C GLN A 354 4.07 -24.41 -4.48
N LYS A 355 5.15 -25.13 -4.17
CA LYS A 355 5.11 -26.24 -3.20
C LYS A 355 4.72 -25.73 -1.80
N ARG A 356 5.43 -24.72 -1.28
CA ARG A 356 5.11 -24.10 0.03
C ARG A 356 3.70 -23.50 0.04
N TYR A 357 3.27 -22.89 -1.07
CA TYR A 357 1.90 -22.37 -1.17
C TYR A 357 0.85 -23.46 -0.98
N ARG A 358 1.02 -24.63 -1.62
CA ARG A 358 0.11 -25.77 -1.43
C ARG A 358 0.09 -26.22 0.01
N GLU A 359 1.23 -26.34 0.68
CA GLU A 359 1.34 -26.70 2.09
C GLU A 359 0.52 -25.77 2.99
N TYR A 360 0.58 -24.44 2.77
CA TYR A 360 -0.23 -23.48 3.54
C TYR A 360 -1.73 -23.56 3.24
N VAL A 361 -2.13 -23.82 2.01
CA VAL A 361 -3.54 -23.91 1.61
C VAL A 361 -4.16 -25.23 2.07
N GLU A 362 -3.38 -26.30 2.16
CA GLU A 362 -3.79 -27.61 2.66
C GLU A 362 -3.93 -27.64 4.19
N ASP A 363 -3.30 -26.71 4.90
CA ASP A 363 -3.46 -26.51 6.36
C ASP A 363 -4.04 -25.11 6.67
N PRO A 364 -5.35 -24.91 6.47
CA PRO A 364 -5.98 -23.60 6.69
C PRO A 364 -6.02 -23.18 8.17
N GLU A 365 -5.97 -24.13 9.11
CA GLU A 365 -5.93 -23.82 10.54
C GLU A 365 -4.58 -23.22 10.94
N TYR A 366 -3.49 -23.77 10.43
CA TYR A 366 -2.14 -23.25 10.63
C TYR A 366 -2.00 -21.84 10.01
N LEU A 367 -2.48 -21.67 8.78
CA LEU A 367 -2.49 -20.36 8.12
C LEU A 367 -3.28 -19.32 8.92
N ALA A 368 -4.49 -19.68 9.37
CA ALA A 368 -5.33 -18.80 10.21
C ALA A 368 -4.66 -18.50 11.56
N GLY A 369 -3.93 -19.46 12.14
CA GLY A 369 -3.13 -19.26 13.34
C GLY A 369 -2.07 -18.16 13.18
N ILE A 370 -1.28 -18.25 12.12
CA ILE A 370 -0.26 -17.23 11.79
C ILE A 370 -0.89 -15.83 11.65
N LEU A 371 -2.02 -15.74 10.93
CA LEU A 371 -2.70 -14.47 10.71
C LEU A 371 -3.30 -13.87 11.97
N ARG A 372 -3.79 -14.72 12.89
CA ARG A 372 -4.29 -14.32 14.19
C ARG A 372 -3.17 -13.78 15.07
N GLU A 373 -2.06 -14.50 15.21
CA GLU A 373 -0.89 -14.04 15.96
C GLU A 373 -0.33 -12.72 15.41
N GLY A 374 -0.28 -12.61 14.08
CA GLY A 374 0.12 -11.37 13.41
C GLY A 374 -0.82 -10.22 13.72
N ALA A 375 -2.15 -10.46 13.74
CA ALA A 375 -3.15 -9.45 14.06
C ALA A 375 -3.09 -9.04 15.54
N GLU A 376 -2.91 -9.96 16.47
CA GLU A 376 -2.75 -9.68 17.90
C GLU A 376 -1.51 -8.80 18.14
N ALA A 377 -0.38 -9.14 17.54
CA ALA A 377 0.84 -8.35 17.64
C ALA A 377 0.71 -6.96 16.98
N ALA A 378 -0.05 -6.87 15.90
CA ALA A 378 -0.35 -5.61 15.24
C ALA A 378 -1.30 -4.75 16.07
N ASP A 379 -2.36 -5.35 16.65
CA ASP A 379 -3.36 -4.65 17.46
C ASP A 379 -2.76 -4.05 18.74
N GLU A 380 -1.79 -4.72 19.37
CA GLU A 380 -1.09 -4.16 20.53
C GLU A 380 -0.48 -2.78 20.23
N VAL A 381 0.14 -2.63 19.07
CA VAL A 381 0.75 -1.37 18.65
C VAL A 381 -0.31 -0.37 18.19
N ALA A 382 -1.27 -0.83 17.38
CA ALA A 382 -2.35 -0.02 16.85
C ALA A 382 -3.22 0.57 17.95
N SER A 383 -3.65 -0.24 18.92
CA SER A 383 -4.47 0.18 20.06
C SER A 383 -3.76 1.20 20.95
N ARG A 384 -2.45 1.09 21.14
CA ARG A 384 -1.66 2.10 21.87
C ARG A 384 -1.70 3.45 21.18
N THR A 385 -1.42 3.50 19.88
CA THR A 385 -1.46 4.73 19.08
C THR A 385 -2.87 5.32 19.01
N LEU A 386 -3.89 4.46 18.79
CA LEU A 386 -5.28 4.86 18.80
C LEU A 386 -5.69 5.52 20.11
N ASN A 387 -5.32 4.94 21.25
CA ASN A 387 -5.62 5.50 22.57
C ASN A 387 -4.89 6.84 22.80
N GLU A 388 -3.65 7.00 22.31
CA GLU A 388 -2.96 8.31 22.34
C GLU A 388 -3.72 9.35 21.49
N ALA A 389 -4.24 8.97 20.32
CA ALA A 389 -5.04 9.83 19.46
C ALA A 389 -6.39 10.20 20.11
N LYS A 390 -7.10 9.23 20.70
CA LYS A 390 -8.33 9.45 21.45
C LYS A 390 -8.13 10.46 22.57
N ARG A 391 -7.11 10.26 23.40
CA ARG A 391 -6.77 11.20 24.49
C ARG A 391 -6.41 12.59 23.97
N ALA A 392 -5.76 12.66 22.81
CA ALA A 392 -5.42 13.95 22.21
C ALA A 392 -6.67 14.72 21.77
N MET A 393 -7.67 14.03 21.24
CA MET A 393 -8.96 14.61 20.83
C MET A 393 -9.92 14.86 21.99
N GLY A 394 -9.64 14.35 23.19
CA GLY A 394 -10.48 14.55 24.38
C GLY A 394 -11.54 13.47 24.60
N PHE A 395 -11.37 12.29 24.02
CA PHE A 395 -12.25 11.15 24.33
C PHE A 395 -12.01 10.66 25.76
N ALA A 396 -13.08 10.34 26.47
CA ALA A 396 -13.02 9.58 27.70
C ALA A 396 -12.73 8.12 27.38
N LEU A 397 -11.69 7.55 27.98
CA LEU A 397 -11.36 6.14 27.80
C LEU A 397 -11.97 5.30 28.95
N PRO A 398 -12.22 4.01 28.71
CA PRO A 398 -12.62 3.10 29.78
C PRO A 398 -11.63 3.17 30.94
N GLY A 399 -12.14 3.39 32.16
CA GLY A 399 -11.33 3.55 33.36
C GLY A 399 -10.92 4.99 33.72
N ASP A 400 -11.19 5.98 32.85
CA ASP A 400 -10.99 7.38 33.20
C ASP A 400 -12.01 7.83 34.25
N THR A 401 -11.54 8.55 35.28
CA THR A 401 -12.39 9.17 36.30
C THR A 401 -12.53 10.65 35.99
N PRO A 402 -13.74 11.15 35.69
CA PRO A 402 -13.93 12.56 35.37
C PRO A 402 -13.65 13.43 36.62
N LYS A 403 -12.95 14.53 36.39
CA LYS A 403 -12.79 15.60 37.40
C LYS A 403 -13.69 16.74 36.95
N PHE A 404 -14.76 16.99 37.70
CA PHE A 404 -15.70 18.09 37.45
C PHE A 404 -15.19 19.39 38.10
#